data_41881e0bf2e83a7f4fb56fbc48baec55
#
_entry.id   41881e0bf2e83a7f4fb56fbc48baec55
#
_cell.length_a   1.000
_cell.length_b   1.000
_cell.length_c   1.000
_cell.angle_alpha   90.00
_cell.angle_beta   90.00
_cell.angle_gamma   90.00
#
_symmetry.space_group_name_H-M   'P 1'
#
loop_
_entity.id
_entity.type
_entity.pdbx_description
1 polymer ?
#
loop_
_entity_poly.entity_id
_entity_poly.type
_entity_poly.pdbx_seq_one_letter_code
_entity_poly.pdbx_strand_id
1 'polypeptide(L)'
;MKYITNTENSAVWSTESGYGFVRTSSADHSLIVAKRNDLPQYNRSLGLIQYGKGEPSVPAYYSVRGEIEKAYAAIINGDDIMSTLNSLNDEANAILADAIEE
;
A
#
# COMPACT_ATOMS: atom_id res chain seq x y z
N MET A 1 14.55 3.39 -18.65
CA MET A 1 14.14 2.84 -17.35
C MET A 1 15.27 2.45 -16.41
N LYS A 2 16.45 2.05 -16.90
CA LYS A 2 17.59 1.64 -16.03
C LYS A 2 18.07 2.72 -15.04
N TYR A 3 17.88 4.01 -15.33
CA TYR A 3 18.26 5.10 -14.45
C TYR A 3 17.40 5.17 -13.18
N ILE A 4 16.07 5.17 -13.32
CA ILE A 4 15.14 5.30 -12.19
C ILE A 4 15.18 4.07 -11.27
N THR A 5 15.40 2.89 -11.85
CA THR A 5 15.39 1.61 -11.12
C THR A 5 16.78 1.07 -10.80
N ASN A 6 17.84 1.87 -10.85
CA ASN A 6 19.15 1.43 -10.38
C ASN A 6 19.16 1.34 -8.83
N THR A 7 20.16 0.70 -8.27
CA THR A 7 20.25 0.44 -6.82
C THR A 7 20.20 1.72 -6.00
N GLU A 8 20.97 2.75 -6.40
CA GLU A 8 21.07 4.01 -5.69
C GLU A 8 19.77 4.81 -5.75
N ASN A 9 19.25 5.06 -6.95
CA ASN A 9 18.01 5.83 -7.12
C ASN A 9 16.80 5.12 -6.50
N SER A 10 16.75 3.79 -6.54
CA SER A 10 15.73 3.01 -5.88
C SER A 10 15.82 3.14 -4.35
N ALA A 11 17.04 3.22 -3.79
CA ALA A 11 17.24 3.45 -2.36
C ALA A 11 16.81 4.87 -1.96
N VAL A 12 17.23 5.90 -2.71
CA VAL A 12 16.84 7.30 -2.49
C VAL A 12 15.31 7.43 -2.55
N TRP A 13 14.68 6.94 -3.62
CA TRP A 13 13.23 6.97 -3.75
C TRP A 13 12.53 6.35 -2.55
N SER A 14 12.97 5.16 -2.13
CA SER A 14 12.37 4.43 -1.02
C SER A 14 12.53 5.16 0.31
N THR A 15 13.66 5.81 0.55
CA THR A 15 13.89 6.55 1.78
C THR A 15 13.10 7.86 1.84
N GLU A 16 12.97 8.57 0.73
CA GLU A 16 12.27 9.85 0.68
C GLU A 16 10.74 9.68 0.65
N SER A 17 10.24 8.72 -0.13
CA SER A 17 8.80 8.52 -0.29
C SER A 17 8.16 7.61 0.77
N GLY A 18 8.94 6.79 1.46
CA GLY A 18 8.43 5.75 2.36
C GLY A 18 7.95 4.47 1.66
N TYR A 19 7.93 4.45 0.32
CA TYR A 19 7.60 3.23 -0.43
C TYR A 19 8.73 2.20 -0.37
N GLY A 20 8.41 0.94 -0.66
CA GLY A 20 9.40 -0.12 -0.80
C GLY A 20 10.33 0.11 -2.00
N PHE A 21 11.55 -0.37 -1.89
CA PHE A 21 12.50 -0.35 -3.01
C PHE A 21 12.14 -1.42 -4.05
N VAL A 22 12.44 -1.15 -5.32
CA VAL A 22 12.10 -2.03 -6.45
C VAL A 22 13.22 -3.00 -6.84
N ARG A 23 14.38 -2.92 -6.16
CA ARG A 23 15.52 -3.82 -6.39
C ARG A 23 15.99 -4.44 -5.08
N THR A 24 16.16 -5.74 -5.08
CA THR A 24 16.72 -6.46 -3.92
C THR A 24 18.11 -5.96 -3.53
N SER A 25 18.94 -5.56 -4.51
CA SER A 25 20.27 -4.98 -4.25
C SER A 25 20.23 -3.64 -3.50
N SER A 26 19.08 -2.97 -3.45
CA SER A 26 18.93 -1.75 -2.65
C SER A 26 18.77 -2.02 -1.15
N ALA A 27 18.46 -3.26 -0.76
CA ALA A 27 18.29 -3.63 0.64
C ALA A 27 19.53 -3.37 1.51
N ASP A 28 20.71 -3.51 0.92
CA ASP A 28 22.00 -3.32 1.58
C ASP A 28 22.59 -1.92 1.38
N HIS A 29 21.85 -1.04 0.69
CA HIS A 29 22.27 0.35 0.51
C HIS A 29 22.24 1.09 1.85
N SER A 30 23.26 1.92 2.14
CA SER A 30 23.42 2.60 3.43
C SER A 30 22.20 3.41 3.87
N LEU A 31 21.51 4.07 2.94
CA LEU A 31 20.26 4.81 3.22
C LEU A 31 19.14 3.89 3.71
N ILE A 32 18.98 2.74 3.08
CA ILE A 32 17.94 1.76 3.48
C ILE A 32 18.28 1.16 4.83
N VAL A 33 19.55 0.80 5.06
CA VAL A 33 20.02 0.26 6.34
C VAL A 33 19.78 1.27 7.46
N ALA A 34 20.14 2.55 7.26
CA ALA A 34 19.90 3.62 8.22
C ALA A 34 18.39 3.74 8.54
N LYS A 35 17.53 3.84 7.50
CA LYS A 35 16.08 3.97 7.69
C LYS A 35 15.45 2.78 8.42
N ARG A 36 15.93 1.56 8.16
CA ARG A 36 15.46 0.35 8.86
C ARG A 36 15.81 0.36 10.34
N ASN A 37 16.95 0.93 10.70
CA ASN A 37 17.37 1.07 12.10
C ASN A 37 16.58 2.18 12.82
N ASP A 38 16.34 3.29 12.14
CA ASP A 38 15.63 4.44 12.71
C ASP A 38 14.12 4.22 12.81
N LEU A 39 13.54 3.44 11.89
CA LEU A 39 12.10 3.20 11.80
C LEU A 39 11.79 1.69 11.80
N PRO A 40 11.54 1.09 12.97
CA PRO A 40 11.20 -0.34 13.08
C PRO A 40 9.97 -0.73 12.25
N GLN A 41 9.01 0.18 12.07
CA GLN A 41 7.81 -0.04 11.26
C GLN A 41 8.17 -0.23 9.79
N TYR A 42 9.11 0.56 9.26
CA TYR A 42 9.62 0.43 7.89
C TYR A 42 10.30 -0.94 7.69
N ASN A 43 11.13 -1.36 8.64
CA ASN A 43 11.75 -2.69 8.59
C ASN A 43 10.71 -3.83 8.60
N ARG A 44 9.64 -3.69 9.39
CA ARG A 44 8.54 -4.65 9.42
C ARG A 44 7.79 -4.71 8.09
N SER A 45 7.46 -3.57 7.49
CA SER A 45 6.73 -3.51 6.22
C SER A 45 7.51 -4.15 5.08
N LEU A 46 8.84 -4.02 5.05
CA LEU A 46 9.69 -4.70 4.06
C LEU A 46 9.59 -6.23 4.19
N GLY A 47 9.48 -6.77 5.40
CA GLY A 47 9.28 -8.21 5.63
C GLY A 47 7.94 -8.73 5.11
N LEU A 48 6.94 -7.87 4.95
CA LEU A 48 5.62 -8.23 4.45
C LEU A 48 5.54 -8.27 2.92
N ILE A 49 6.52 -7.74 2.19
CA ILE A 49 6.52 -7.71 0.71
C ILE A 49 6.35 -9.11 0.11
N GLN A 50 6.91 -10.14 0.74
CA GLN A 50 6.77 -11.54 0.29
C GLN A 50 5.32 -12.05 0.30
N TYR A 51 4.43 -11.43 1.06
CA TYR A 51 3.01 -11.76 1.13
C TYR A 51 2.14 -10.84 0.26
N GLY A 52 2.77 -9.85 -0.40
CA GLY A 52 2.09 -8.90 -1.26
C GLY A 52 1.39 -9.59 -2.42
N LYS A 53 0.18 -9.12 -2.71
CA LYS A 53 -0.59 -9.52 -3.89
C LYS A 53 -0.86 -8.29 -4.74
N GLY A 54 -0.91 -8.47 -6.05
CA GLY A 54 -1.34 -7.40 -6.95
C GLY A 54 -2.79 -7.00 -6.69
N GLU A 55 -3.09 -5.75 -6.93
CA GLU A 55 -4.47 -5.26 -6.88
C GLU A 55 -5.33 -5.98 -7.94
N PRO A 56 -6.61 -6.28 -7.64
CA PRO A 56 -7.50 -6.90 -8.61
C PRO A 56 -7.70 -5.99 -9.83
N SER A 57 -7.64 -6.57 -11.02
CA SER A 57 -7.95 -5.84 -12.26
C SER A 57 -9.42 -6.03 -12.59
N VAL A 58 -10.29 -5.30 -11.88
CA VAL A 58 -11.74 -5.34 -12.06
C VAL A 58 -12.29 -3.95 -12.38
N PRO A 59 -13.41 -3.83 -13.11
CA PRO A 59 -14.08 -2.55 -13.31
C PRO A 59 -14.38 -1.90 -11.95
N ALA A 60 -14.39 -0.56 -11.93
CA ALA A 60 -14.69 0.23 -10.73
C ALA A 60 -13.75 0.03 -9.52
N TYR A 61 -12.65 -0.72 -9.63
CA TYR A 61 -11.71 -0.88 -8.52
C TYR A 61 -11.23 0.46 -7.95
N TYR A 62 -11.07 1.47 -8.79
CA TYR A 62 -10.69 2.81 -8.34
C TYR A 62 -11.73 3.43 -7.39
N SER A 63 -13.02 3.20 -7.64
CA SER A 63 -14.10 3.68 -6.76
C SER A 63 -14.10 2.93 -5.43
N VAL A 64 -13.92 1.60 -5.46
CA VAL A 64 -13.76 0.77 -4.24
C VAL A 64 -12.58 1.24 -3.41
N ARG A 65 -11.46 1.59 -4.04
CA ARG A 65 -10.28 2.13 -3.34
C ARG A 65 -10.59 3.42 -2.59
N GLY A 66 -11.42 4.29 -3.17
CA GLY A 66 -11.90 5.50 -2.48
C GLY A 66 -12.66 5.20 -1.19
N GLU A 67 -13.49 4.16 -1.18
CA GLU A 67 -14.21 3.74 0.04
C GLU A 67 -13.26 3.14 1.08
N ILE A 68 -12.23 2.39 0.65
CA ILE A 68 -11.18 1.90 1.57
C ILE A 68 -10.46 3.06 2.27
N GLU A 69 -10.14 4.14 1.55
CA GLU A 69 -9.49 5.31 2.13
C GLU A 69 -10.39 6.02 3.16
N LYS A 70 -11.70 6.13 2.88
CA LYS A 70 -12.68 6.69 3.83
C LYS A 70 -12.81 5.83 5.09
N ALA A 71 -12.94 4.53 4.94
CA ALA A 71 -13.04 3.60 6.07
C ALA A 71 -11.78 3.63 6.94
N TYR A 72 -10.61 3.69 6.32
CA TYR A 72 -9.34 3.82 7.03
C TYR A 72 -9.28 5.13 7.85
N ALA A 73 -9.68 6.24 7.26
CA ALA A 73 -9.73 7.53 7.96
C ALA A 73 -10.72 7.51 9.13
N ALA A 74 -11.91 6.90 8.96
CA ALA A 74 -12.92 6.77 10.00
C ALA A 74 -12.39 5.97 11.21
N ILE A 75 -11.75 4.83 10.96
CA ILE A 75 -11.15 3.99 12.01
C ILE A 75 -10.05 4.75 12.78
N ILE A 76 -9.19 5.50 12.07
CA ILE A 76 -8.14 6.30 12.72
C ILE A 76 -8.76 7.42 13.58
N ASN A 77 -9.90 7.96 13.18
CA ASN A 77 -10.61 8.98 13.94
C ASN A 77 -11.43 8.42 15.11
N GLY A 78 -11.46 7.09 15.30
CA GLY A 78 -12.04 6.42 16.46
C GLY A 78 -13.36 5.71 16.24
N ASP A 79 -13.81 5.56 14.99
CA ASP A 79 -15.02 4.80 14.68
C ASP A 79 -14.80 3.30 14.96
N ASP A 80 -15.90 2.60 15.25
CA ASP A 80 -15.86 1.17 15.51
C ASP A 80 -15.37 0.38 14.30
N ILE A 81 -14.30 -0.40 14.49
CA ILE A 81 -13.59 -1.11 13.42
C ILE A 81 -14.53 -2.07 12.68
N MET A 82 -15.29 -2.88 13.43
CA MET A 82 -16.11 -3.94 12.82
C MET A 82 -17.29 -3.37 12.03
N SER A 83 -17.98 -2.35 12.57
CA SER A 83 -19.08 -1.71 11.86
C SER A 83 -18.58 -0.97 10.61
N THR A 84 -17.44 -0.29 10.69
CA THR A 84 -16.84 0.40 9.55
C THR A 84 -16.41 -0.56 8.43
N LEU A 85 -15.80 -1.69 8.79
CA LEU A 85 -15.40 -2.70 7.81
C LEU A 85 -16.60 -3.43 7.18
N ASN A 86 -17.67 -3.65 7.93
CA ASN A 86 -18.90 -4.21 7.38
C ASN A 86 -19.54 -3.25 6.39
N SER A 87 -19.67 -1.97 6.73
CA SER A 87 -20.17 -0.94 5.82
C SER A 87 -19.33 -0.81 4.55
N LEU A 88 -18.00 -0.85 4.69
CA LEU A 88 -17.08 -0.85 3.56
C LEU A 88 -17.31 -2.05 2.63
N ASN A 89 -17.52 -3.24 3.20
CA ASN A 89 -17.77 -4.45 2.41
C ASN A 89 -19.08 -4.36 1.62
N ASP A 90 -20.14 -3.84 2.23
CA ASP A 90 -21.42 -3.66 1.58
C ASP A 90 -21.35 -2.63 0.45
N GLU A 91 -20.71 -1.49 0.68
CA GLU A 91 -20.47 -0.43 -0.31
C GLU A 91 -19.61 -0.93 -1.48
N ALA A 92 -18.53 -1.63 -1.19
CA ALA A 92 -17.65 -2.18 -2.23
C ALA A 92 -18.38 -3.20 -3.11
N ASN A 93 -19.23 -4.04 -2.53
CA ASN A 93 -20.03 -5.00 -3.29
C ASN A 93 -21.09 -4.31 -4.16
N ALA A 94 -21.72 -3.24 -3.67
CA ALA A 94 -22.67 -2.45 -4.45
C ALA A 94 -22.00 -1.79 -5.66
N ILE A 95 -20.85 -1.15 -5.46
CA ILE A 95 -20.06 -0.52 -6.53
C ILE A 95 -19.64 -1.54 -7.60
N LEU A 96 -19.22 -2.74 -7.17
CA LEU A 96 -18.83 -3.79 -8.11
C LEU A 96 -20.01 -4.38 -8.86
N ALA A 97 -21.17 -4.52 -8.22
CA ALA A 97 -22.38 -5.00 -8.87
C ALA A 97 -22.83 -4.04 -9.98
N ASP A 98 -22.91 -2.73 -9.68
CA ASP A 98 -23.29 -1.71 -10.65
C ASP A 98 -22.35 -1.69 -11.88
N ALA A 99 -21.03 -1.88 -11.65
CA ALA A 99 -20.04 -1.87 -12.72
C ALA A 99 -20.05 -3.13 -13.62
N ILE A 100 -20.70 -4.19 -13.19
CA ILE A 100 -20.85 -5.44 -13.99
C ILE A 100 -22.12 -5.39 -14.84
N GLU A 101 -23.13 -4.62 -14.42
CA GLU A 101 -24.40 -4.48 -15.15
C GLU A 101 -24.31 -3.49 -16.33
N GLU A 102 -23.26 -2.65 -16.42
CA GLU A 102 -22.97 -1.77 -17.56
C GLU A 102 -22.17 -2.49 -18.67
#